data_aeacc16e1064056a7bee1ddb8b300b1e
#
_entry.id   aeacc16e1064056a7bee1ddb8b300b1e
#
_cell.length_a   1.000
_cell.length_b   1.000
_cell.length_c   1.000
_cell.angle_alpha   90.00
_cell.angle_beta   90.00
_cell.angle_gamma   90.00
#
_symmetry.space_group_name_H-M   'P 1'
#
loop_
_entity.id
_entity.type
_entity.pdbx_description
1 polymer ?
#
loop_
_entity_poly.entity_id
_entity_poly.type
_entity_poly.pdbx_seq_one_letter_code
_entity_poly.pdbx_strand_id
1 'polypeptide(L)'
;MRCTHCGAIIPDDQVVCPECGAEVQIVPDYNPLDDVLAREVKGSVEGATRQIQTDDIRRYRRDDRTKNVNSTRVLSPEERSRIRDKRRTGGQRKNTSEVRGQRRNTDELRRQKQNTDEQRRVRQQKRLEAAKRKRRNLLITLFLLLALIIAGIYLVYQNSYTSMINKGYRAIQSGDYDQAENYFDRAVRKDRSRPDAYTGYAEMYIDQDDLESAEDVFLTAIETQPTNAQLYEAAIAFYMDTEQPEKVSALLEDCEDENVLSSVSEYISSAPVFSPEAGTYNEVQEVTITSDTGGDIYYTTDGSDPTAETGTKYEEPILLQTEGDTEIRAIAVNAAGIPSIVSSASYKIEFPIVNAPAVTPSTGQ
;
A
#
# COMPACT_ATOMS: atom_id res chain seq x y z
N MET A 1 -21.48 -24.16 8.42
CA MET A 1 -21.76 -22.71 8.23
C MET A 1 -23.15 -22.47 7.63
N ARG A 2 -23.64 -21.19 7.59
CA ARG A 2 -24.95 -20.90 6.98
C ARG A 2 -24.76 -20.11 5.68
N CYS A 3 -25.53 -20.46 4.65
CA CYS A 3 -25.54 -19.75 3.37
C CYS A 3 -26.03 -18.31 3.56
N THR A 4 -25.27 -17.34 3.08
CA THR A 4 -25.62 -15.91 3.15
C THR A 4 -26.77 -15.52 2.19
N HIS A 5 -27.07 -16.38 1.19
CA HIS A 5 -28.10 -16.10 0.19
C HIS A 5 -29.46 -16.71 0.56
N CYS A 6 -29.52 -17.96 1.05
CA CYS A 6 -30.77 -18.64 1.36
C CYS A 6 -30.95 -19.07 2.82
N GLY A 7 -29.90 -18.91 3.68
CA GLY A 7 -29.95 -19.27 5.10
C GLY A 7 -29.81 -20.77 5.42
N ALA A 8 -29.67 -21.65 4.41
CA ALA A 8 -29.50 -23.08 4.58
C ALA A 8 -28.19 -23.42 5.32
N ILE A 9 -28.19 -24.57 6.07
CA ILE A 9 -26.97 -25.03 6.74
C ILE A 9 -26.12 -25.79 5.73
N ILE A 10 -24.88 -25.37 5.54
CA ILE A 10 -23.91 -25.94 4.60
C ILE A 10 -22.86 -26.70 5.42
N PRO A 11 -22.52 -27.97 5.07
CA PRO A 11 -21.38 -28.67 5.62
C PRO A 11 -20.07 -27.91 5.40
N ASP A 12 -19.10 -28.05 6.33
CA ASP A 12 -17.86 -27.23 6.32
C ASP A 12 -16.86 -27.59 5.20
N ASP A 13 -17.15 -28.67 4.44
CA ASP A 13 -16.36 -29.19 3.33
C ASP A 13 -16.89 -28.77 1.93
N GLN A 14 -18.00 -28.00 1.87
CA GLN A 14 -18.62 -27.60 0.60
C GLN A 14 -18.46 -26.09 0.36
N VAL A 15 -17.99 -25.76 -0.84
CA VAL A 15 -17.80 -24.37 -1.31
C VAL A 15 -19.01 -23.80 -2.07
N VAL A 16 -20.03 -24.62 -2.32
CA VAL A 16 -21.27 -24.24 -3.02
C VAL A 16 -22.47 -24.70 -2.19
N CYS A 17 -23.45 -23.82 -2.02
CA CYS A 17 -24.68 -24.17 -1.30
C CYS A 17 -25.51 -25.19 -2.08
N PRO A 18 -25.84 -26.36 -1.52
CA PRO A 18 -26.61 -27.39 -2.23
C PRO A 18 -28.06 -26.98 -2.50
N GLU A 19 -28.60 -26.01 -1.75
CA GLU A 19 -30.02 -25.61 -1.89
C GLU A 19 -30.22 -24.49 -2.93
N CYS A 20 -29.25 -23.54 -3.08
CA CYS A 20 -29.43 -22.41 -3.99
C CYS A 20 -28.32 -22.22 -5.01
N GLY A 21 -27.26 -23.04 -4.99
CA GLY A 21 -26.14 -22.98 -5.93
C GLY A 21 -25.22 -21.76 -5.75
N ALA A 22 -25.38 -20.96 -4.70
CA ALA A 22 -24.51 -19.81 -4.45
C ALA A 22 -23.15 -20.26 -3.92
N GLU A 23 -22.08 -19.66 -4.45
CA GLU A 23 -20.74 -19.89 -3.94
C GLU A 23 -20.59 -19.34 -2.52
N VAL A 24 -20.04 -20.15 -1.64
CA VAL A 24 -19.74 -19.78 -0.25
C VAL A 24 -18.31 -19.27 -0.19
N GLN A 25 -18.12 -17.98 -0.07
CA GLN A 25 -16.80 -17.42 0.23
C GLN A 25 -16.37 -17.88 1.62
N ILE A 26 -15.47 -18.85 1.69
CA ILE A 26 -14.72 -19.18 2.89
C ILE A 26 -13.67 -18.08 3.06
N VAL A 27 -14.08 -16.96 3.66
CA VAL A 27 -13.11 -16.01 4.20
C VAL A 27 -12.63 -16.64 5.50
N PRO A 28 -11.36 -17.02 5.63
CA PRO A 28 -10.85 -17.42 6.94
C PRO A 28 -11.05 -16.23 7.88
N ASP A 29 -11.69 -16.45 9.03
CA ASP A 29 -11.87 -15.47 10.12
C ASP A 29 -10.51 -15.15 10.80
N TYR A 30 -9.44 -15.04 10.00
CA TYR A 30 -8.11 -14.67 10.44
C TYR A 30 -7.84 -13.22 10.06
N ASN A 31 -8.17 -12.34 10.99
CA ASN A 31 -7.69 -10.97 10.97
C ASN A 31 -6.43 -10.90 11.85
N PRO A 32 -5.23 -10.76 11.28
CA PRO A 32 -3.98 -10.67 12.06
C PRO A 32 -3.97 -9.48 13.04
N LEU A 33 -4.86 -8.49 12.86
CA LEU A 33 -5.05 -7.36 13.79
C LEU A 33 -5.83 -7.75 15.05
N ASP A 34 -6.72 -8.74 14.99
CA ASP A 34 -7.49 -9.19 16.16
C ASP A 34 -6.61 -9.91 17.18
N ASP A 35 -5.59 -10.65 16.73
CA ASP A 35 -4.62 -11.30 17.62
C ASP A 35 -3.67 -10.29 18.31
N VAL A 36 -3.32 -9.19 17.64
CA VAL A 36 -2.52 -8.11 18.22
C VAL A 36 -3.34 -7.32 19.22
N LEU A 37 -4.58 -6.98 18.88
CA LEU A 37 -5.52 -6.28 19.77
C LEU A 37 -5.90 -7.14 20.97
N ALA A 38 -6.11 -8.45 20.79
CA ALA A 38 -6.41 -9.38 21.89
C ALA A 38 -5.23 -9.53 22.86
N ARG A 39 -3.97 -9.46 22.39
CA ARG A 39 -2.78 -9.47 23.24
C ARG A 39 -2.61 -8.15 24.01
N GLU A 40 -2.82 -7.00 23.38
CA GLU A 40 -2.74 -5.71 24.06
C GLU A 40 -3.87 -5.51 25.08
N VAL A 41 -5.10 -5.93 24.76
CA VAL A 41 -6.24 -5.85 25.69
C VAL A 41 -6.07 -6.82 26.86
N LYS A 42 -5.56 -8.04 26.66
CA LYS A 42 -5.24 -8.95 27.78
C LYS A 42 -4.18 -8.39 28.71
N GLY A 43 -3.13 -7.76 28.19
CA GLY A 43 -2.09 -7.13 29.00
C GLY A 43 -2.58 -5.92 29.80
N SER A 44 -3.59 -5.17 29.33
CA SER A 44 -4.15 -4.01 30.03
C SER A 44 -5.26 -4.35 31.02
N VAL A 45 -5.98 -5.46 30.82
CA VAL A 45 -7.11 -5.88 31.66
C VAL A 45 -6.65 -6.68 32.88
N GLU A 46 -5.58 -7.44 32.82
CA GLU A 46 -5.02 -8.16 33.98
C GLU A 46 -4.47 -7.23 35.07
N GLY A 47 -4.13 -5.98 34.74
CA GLY A 47 -3.71 -4.98 35.74
C GLY A 47 -4.82 -4.06 36.27
N ALA A 48 -5.97 -3.95 35.61
CA ALA A 48 -6.99 -2.95 35.89
C ALA A 48 -8.27 -3.45 36.55
N THR A 49 -8.60 -4.73 36.46
CA THR A 49 -9.81 -5.30 37.09
C THR A 49 -9.44 -6.34 38.12
N ARG A 50 -9.16 -5.89 39.33
CA ARG A 50 -9.20 -6.74 40.51
C ARG A 50 -10.65 -7.11 40.78
N GLN A 51 -11.02 -8.38 40.64
CA GLN A 51 -12.35 -8.85 41.09
C GLN A 51 -12.49 -8.56 42.57
N ILE A 52 -13.40 -7.62 42.91
CA ILE A 52 -13.74 -7.31 44.31
C ILE A 52 -14.53 -8.51 44.83
N GLN A 53 -13.90 -9.30 45.69
CA GLN A 53 -14.56 -10.42 46.33
C GLN A 53 -15.54 -9.90 47.38
N THR A 54 -16.62 -10.64 47.65
CA THR A 54 -17.68 -10.27 48.64
C THR A 54 -17.11 -9.99 50.01
N ASP A 55 -15.95 -10.50 50.34
CA ASP A 55 -15.23 -10.23 51.61
C ASP A 55 -14.57 -8.84 51.65
N ASP A 56 -14.16 -8.31 50.53
CA ASP A 56 -13.63 -6.93 50.47
C ASP A 56 -14.73 -5.90 50.67
N ILE A 57 -15.95 -6.19 50.17
CA ILE A 57 -17.13 -5.36 50.44
C ILE A 57 -17.50 -5.38 51.92
N ARG A 58 -17.35 -6.56 52.60
CA ARG A 58 -17.60 -6.69 54.04
C ARG A 58 -16.54 -5.95 54.88
N ARG A 59 -15.27 -5.91 54.48
CA ARG A 59 -14.23 -5.14 55.16
C ARG A 59 -14.47 -3.65 55.05
N TYR A 60 -14.81 -3.13 53.87
CA TYR A 60 -15.12 -1.73 53.67
C TYR A 60 -16.36 -1.29 54.51
N ARG A 61 -17.40 -2.11 54.60
CA ARG A 61 -18.56 -1.83 55.46
C ARG A 61 -18.22 -1.88 56.95
N ARG A 62 -17.19 -2.61 57.38
CA ARG A 62 -16.77 -2.67 58.78
C ARG A 62 -15.93 -1.46 59.17
N ASP A 63 -15.08 -0.96 58.28
CA ASP A 63 -14.24 0.23 58.52
C ASP A 63 -15.05 1.53 58.56
N ASP A 64 -16.13 1.63 57.80
CA ASP A 64 -17.02 2.80 57.84
C ASP A 64 -17.84 2.91 59.15
N ARG A 65 -18.09 1.76 59.84
CA ARG A 65 -18.77 1.77 61.13
C ARG A 65 -17.91 2.33 62.28
N THR A 66 -16.59 2.34 62.14
CA THR A 66 -15.67 2.83 63.17
C THR A 66 -15.34 4.33 63.03
N LYS A 67 -15.71 4.97 61.92
CA LYS A 67 -15.41 6.39 61.65
C LYS A 67 -16.59 7.33 61.75
N ASN A 68 -17.80 6.84 62.06
CA ASN A 68 -18.99 7.69 62.17
C ASN A 68 -19.16 8.18 63.60
N VAL A 69 -18.41 9.24 63.98
CA VAL A 69 -18.43 9.89 65.31
C VAL A 69 -19.72 10.73 65.55
N ASN A 70 -20.70 10.67 64.62
CA ASN A 70 -21.96 11.41 64.71
C ASN A 70 -23.22 10.51 64.79
N SER A 71 -23.07 9.27 65.20
CA SER A 71 -24.25 8.49 65.53
C SER A 71 -24.80 8.95 66.89
N THR A 72 -25.99 9.50 66.89
CA THR A 72 -26.79 9.78 68.08
C THR A 72 -26.97 8.48 68.87
N ARG A 73 -26.16 8.32 69.92
CA ARG A 73 -26.29 7.21 70.85
C ARG A 73 -27.61 7.39 71.62
N VAL A 74 -28.53 6.50 71.44
CA VAL A 74 -29.74 6.43 72.20
C VAL A 74 -29.36 6.03 73.63
N LEU A 75 -29.48 6.99 74.56
CA LEU A 75 -29.15 6.75 75.94
C LEU A 75 -30.19 5.82 76.59
N SER A 76 -29.65 4.84 77.36
CA SER A 76 -30.52 3.90 78.12
C SER A 76 -31.40 4.61 79.15
N PRO A 77 -32.50 3.97 79.54
CA PRO A 77 -33.40 4.58 80.55
C PRO A 77 -32.69 4.98 81.84
N GLU A 78 -31.68 4.21 82.29
CA GLU A 78 -30.91 4.51 83.50
C GLU A 78 -29.94 5.70 83.31
N GLU A 79 -29.35 5.90 82.11
CA GLU A 79 -28.55 7.10 81.83
C GLU A 79 -29.40 8.37 81.77
N ARG A 80 -30.63 8.29 81.32
CA ARG A 80 -31.59 9.42 81.31
C ARG A 80 -32.00 9.83 82.74
N SER A 81 -32.15 8.91 83.69
CA SER A 81 -32.46 9.21 85.09
C SER A 81 -31.30 9.93 85.78
N ARG A 82 -30.06 9.48 85.60
CA ARG A 82 -28.84 10.11 86.13
C ARG A 82 -28.65 11.58 85.64
N ILE A 83 -29.02 11.85 84.38
CA ILE A 83 -28.96 13.21 83.83
C ILE A 83 -30.07 14.11 84.41
N ARG A 84 -31.27 13.58 84.76
CA ARG A 84 -32.36 14.28 85.34
C ARG A 84 -32.09 14.69 86.79
N ASP A 85 -31.42 13.81 87.58
CA ASP A 85 -31.05 14.08 88.94
C ASP A 85 -29.93 15.13 89.10
N LYS A 86 -28.95 15.16 88.15
CA LYS A 86 -27.92 16.21 88.10
C LYS A 86 -28.48 17.64 87.82
N ARG A 87 -29.64 17.75 87.19
CA ARG A 87 -30.28 19.04 86.91
C ARG A 87 -31.07 19.62 88.17
N ARG A 88 -31.39 18.76 89.14
CA ARG A 88 -32.16 19.22 90.35
C ARG A 88 -31.29 19.76 91.44
N THR A 89 -30.01 19.48 91.50
CA THR A 89 -29.12 19.89 92.62
C THR A 89 -28.14 21.04 92.28
N GLY A 90 -28.29 21.75 91.16
CA GLY A 90 -27.33 22.75 90.67
C GLY A 90 -27.84 24.19 90.59
N GLY A 91 -28.71 24.59 91.52
CA GLY A 91 -29.20 25.96 91.59
C GLY A 91 -28.44 26.86 92.60
N GLN A 92 -27.13 27.07 92.39
CA GLN A 92 -26.41 28.13 93.10
C GLN A 92 -26.20 29.32 92.15
N ARG A 93 -26.71 30.49 92.60
CA ARG A 93 -26.49 31.77 91.93
C ARG A 93 -25.00 32.11 91.88
N LYS A 94 -24.40 32.06 90.72
CA LYS A 94 -23.02 32.58 90.48
C LYS A 94 -23.11 34.10 90.31
N ASN A 95 -22.18 34.82 90.96
CA ASN A 95 -22.04 36.27 90.96
C ASN A 95 -21.91 36.83 89.51
N THR A 96 -22.56 37.99 89.31
CA THR A 96 -22.63 38.67 87.99
C THR A 96 -21.26 39.09 87.40
N SER A 97 -20.19 39.14 88.21
CA SER A 97 -18.79 39.43 87.72
C SER A 97 -18.18 38.31 87.02
N GLU A 98 -18.36 37.02 87.39
CA GLU A 98 -17.81 35.84 86.69
C GLU A 98 -18.46 35.59 85.33
N VAL A 99 -19.74 35.90 85.17
CA VAL A 99 -20.50 35.75 83.92
C VAL A 99 -19.99 36.74 82.86
N ARG A 100 -19.51 37.93 83.25
CA ARG A 100 -18.96 38.91 82.30
C ARG A 100 -17.57 38.54 81.80
N GLY A 101 -16.73 37.88 82.59
CA GLY A 101 -15.43 37.36 82.23
C GLY A 101 -15.54 36.14 81.30
N GLN A 102 -16.50 35.21 81.57
CA GLN A 102 -16.72 34.04 80.70
C GLN A 102 -17.30 34.41 79.33
N ARG A 103 -18.11 35.47 79.21
CA ARG A 103 -18.62 35.94 77.90
C ARG A 103 -17.52 36.56 77.08
N ARG A 104 -16.58 37.32 77.63
CA ARG A 104 -15.44 37.88 76.89
C ARG A 104 -14.51 36.77 76.35
N ASN A 105 -14.23 35.74 77.11
CA ASN A 105 -13.37 34.62 76.72
C ASN A 105 -14.04 33.76 75.64
N THR A 106 -15.37 33.60 75.63
CA THR A 106 -16.10 32.87 74.58
C THR A 106 -16.21 33.69 73.32
N ASP A 107 -16.24 34.99 73.33
CA ASP A 107 -16.27 35.82 72.10
C ASP A 107 -14.86 35.90 71.44
N GLU A 108 -13.80 35.96 72.23
CA GLU A 108 -12.43 35.83 71.72
C GLU A 108 -12.18 34.46 71.08
N LEU A 109 -12.60 33.36 71.69
CA LEU A 109 -12.53 32.04 71.18
C LEU A 109 -13.36 31.84 69.86
N ARG A 110 -14.50 32.51 69.76
CA ARG A 110 -15.34 32.56 68.58
C ARG A 110 -14.63 33.32 67.45
N ARG A 111 -14.03 34.44 67.70
CA ARG A 111 -13.26 35.25 66.75
C ARG A 111 -12.00 34.46 66.24
N GLN A 112 -11.28 33.78 67.14
CA GLN A 112 -10.16 32.94 66.76
C GLN A 112 -10.59 31.75 65.88
N LYS A 113 -11.72 31.10 66.19
CA LYS A 113 -12.26 30.04 65.33
C LYS A 113 -12.69 30.59 63.99
N GLN A 114 -13.33 31.73 63.89
CA GLN A 114 -13.73 32.34 62.61
C GLN A 114 -12.53 32.71 61.80
N ASN A 115 -11.47 33.30 62.36
CA ASN A 115 -10.22 33.60 61.63
C ASN A 115 -9.49 32.33 61.14
N THR A 116 -9.48 31.24 61.92
CA THR A 116 -8.88 29.96 61.51
C THR A 116 -9.68 29.29 60.43
N ASP A 117 -11.00 29.36 60.46
CA ASP A 117 -11.85 28.76 59.43
C ASP A 117 -11.79 29.56 58.13
N GLU A 118 -11.71 30.89 58.20
CA GLU A 118 -11.49 31.75 57.03
C GLU A 118 -10.12 31.50 56.38
N GLN A 119 -9.04 31.39 57.19
CA GLN A 119 -7.72 31.03 56.68
C GLN A 119 -7.70 29.63 56.04
N ARG A 120 -8.44 28.67 56.58
CA ARG A 120 -8.57 27.32 55.97
C ARG A 120 -9.30 27.40 54.63
N ARG A 121 -10.38 28.18 54.52
CA ARG A 121 -11.11 28.38 53.25
C ARG A 121 -10.21 29.02 52.18
N VAL A 122 -9.48 30.07 52.52
CA VAL A 122 -8.54 30.72 51.60
C VAL A 122 -7.40 29.77 51.15
N ARG A 123 -6.86 28.96 52.06
CA ARG A 123 -5.87 27.93 51.71
C ARG A 123 -6.45 26.85 50.80
N GLN A 124 -7.69 26.42 51.05
CA GLN A 124 -8.37 25.46 50.19
C GLN A 124 -8.63 26.02 48.78
N GLN A 125 -9.11 27.28 48.68
CA GLN A 125 -9.32 27.96 47.41
C GLN A 125 -8.02 28.08 46.62
N LYS A 126 -6.93 28.53 47.26
CA LYS A 126 -5.59 28.61 46.61
C LYS A 126 -5.10 27.24 46.11
N ARG A 127 -5.34 26.15 46.84
CA ARG A 127 -5.00 24.80 46.43
C ARG A 127 -5.83 24.35 45.21
N LEU A 128 -7.12 24.65 45.17
CA LEU A 128 -7.99 24.33 44.04
C LEU A 128 -7.61 25.14 42.79
N GLU A 129 -7.28 26.42 42.93
CA GLU A 129 -6.81 27.26 41.83
C GLU A 129 -5.45 26.79 41.31
N ALA A 130 -4.52 26.44 42.21
CA ALA A 130 -3.22 25.87 41.80
C ALA A 130 -3.37 24.53 41.07
N ALA A 131 -4.31 23.69 41.53
CA ALA A 131 -4.63 22.43 40.86
C ALA A 131 -5.24 22.66 39.45
N LYS A 132 -6.17 23.63 39.33
CA LYS A 132 -6.74 24.03 38.04
C LYS A 132 -5.66 24.60 37.08
N ARG A 133 -4.74 25.44 37.58
CA ARG A 133 -3.62 25.98 36.82
C ARG A 133 -2.68 24.86 36.34
N LYS A 134 -2.34 23.91 37.24
CA LYS A 134 -1.51 22.73 36.87
C LYS A 134 -2.18 21.88 35.78
N ARG A 135 -3.48 21.57 35.91
CA ARG A 135 -4.24 20.84 34.89
C ARG A 135 -4.27 21.57 33.54
N ARG A 136 -4.55 22.89 33.56
CA ARG A 136 -4.54 23.73 32.37
C ARG A 136 -3.16 23.75 31.71
N ASN A 137 -2.09 23.92 32.46
CA ASN A 137 -0.73 23.91 31.93
C ASN A 137 -0.37 22.53 31.37
N LEU A 138 -0.77 21.44 32.02
CA LEU A 138 -0.60 20.08 31.51
C LEU A 138 -1.34 19.86 30.18
N LEU A 139 -2.57 20.36 30.06
CA LEU A 139 -3.32 20.26 28.80
C LEU A 139 -2.67 21.09 27.68
N ILE A 140 -2.15 22.29 28.02
CA ILE A 140 -1.43 23.13 27.05
C ILE A 140 -0.13 22.44 26.60
N THR A 141 0.64 21.86 27.52
CA THR A 141 1.87 21.14 27.16
C THR A 141 1.58 19.90 26.31
N LEU A 142 0.52 19.15 26.63
CA LEU A 142 0.08 18.00 25.83
C LEU A 142 -0.36 18.43 24.42
N PHE A 143 -1.11 19.53 24.31
CA PHE A 143 -1.53 20.08 23.03
C PHE A 143 -0.34 20.54 22.17
N LEU A 144 0.63 21.23 22.78
CA LEU A 144 1.86 21.65 22.07
C LEU A 144 2.68 20.44 21.60
N LEU A 145 2.78 19.40 22.41
CA LEU A 145 3.48 18.17 22.05
C LEU A 145 2.78 17.46 20.87
N LEU A 146 1.45 17.39 20.92
CA LEU A 146 0.65 16.84 19.82
C LEU A 146 0.84 17.67 18.53
N ALA A 147 0.83 18.99 18.62
CA ALA A 147 1.07 19.88 17.48
C ALA A 147 2.46 19.69 16.88
N LEU A 148 3.50 19.47 17.71
CA LEU A 148 4.85 19.16 17.26
C LEU A 148 4.92 17.80 16.55
N ILE A 149 4.22 16.78 17.05
CA ILE A 149 4.13 15.46 16.41
C ILE A 149 3.46 15.59 15.04
N ILE A 150 2.33 16.31 14.96
CA ILE A 150 1.62 16.54 13.69
C ILE A 150 2.51 17.29 12.69
N ALA A 151 3.22 18.33 13.14
CA ALA A 151 4.16 19.07 12.31
C ALA A 151 5.31 18.16 11.83
N GLY A 152 5.83 17.29 12.68
CA GLY A 152 6.85 16.30 12.31
C GLY A 152 6.35 15.32 11.26
N ILE A 153 5.17 14.75 11.44
CA ILE A 153 4.53 13.85 10.46
C ILE A 153 4.30 14.59 9.13
N TYR A 154 3.85 15.84 9.18
CA TYR A 154 3.65 16.66 7.98
C TYR A 154 4.95 16.89 7.22
N LEU A 155 6.06 17.19 7.90
CA LEU A 155 7.37 17.37 7.28
C LEU A 155 7.89 16.07 6.65
N VAL A 156 7.70 14.93 7.32
CA VAL A 156 8.06 13.60 6.78
C VAL A 156 7.23 13.31 5.53
N TYR A 157 5.92 13.56 5.59
CA TYR A 157 5.03 13.39 4.44
C TYR A 157 5.42 14.28 3.27
N GLN A 158 5.71 15.56 3.50
CA GLN A 158 6.13 16.52 2.47
C GLN A 158 7.43 16.11 1.75
N ASN A 159 8.30 15.35 2.43
CA ASN A 159 9.55 14.81 1.89
C ASN A 159 9.45 13.33 1.51
N SER A 160 8.23 12.74 1.46
CA SER A 160 8.06 11.36 1.01
C SER A 160 8.26 11.24 -0.50
N TYR A 161 8.63 10.05 -0.98
CA TYR A 161 8.75 9.74 -2.41
C TYR A 161 7.46 10.12 -3.15
N THR A 162 6.33 9.60 -2.71
CA THR A 162 5.01 9.87 -3.31
C THR A 162 4.65 11.36 -3.34
N SER A 163 5.03 12.13 -2.30
CA SER A 163 4.80 13.58 -2.30
C SER A 163 5.64 14.29 -3.36
N MET A 164 6.87 13.84 -3.62
CA MET A 164 7.73 14.38 -4.68
C MET A 164 7.13 14.10 -6.05
N ILE A 165 6.71 12.85 -6.31
CA ILE A 165 6.03 12.47 -7.56
C ILE A 165 4.78 13.34 -7.79
N ASN A 166 3.90 13.45 -6.81
CA ASN A 166 2.69 14.28 -6.92
C ASN A 166 2.99 15.78 -7.15
N LYS A 167 4.10 16.29 -6.63
CA LYS A 167 4.53 17.68 -6.88
C LYS A 167 5.10 17.82 -8.27
N GLY A 168 5.85 16.83 -8.77
CA GLY A 168 6.34 16.78 -10.14
C GLY A 168 5.19 16.87 -11.14
N TYR A 169 4.20 16.01 -11.01
CA TYR A 169 3.01 16.04 -11.87
C TYR A 169 2.22 17.35 -11.81
N ARG A 170 2.11 17.99 -10.64
CA ARG A 170 1.49 19.31 -10.55
C ARG A 170 2.32 20.39 -11.25
N ALA A 171 3.63 20.27 -11.22
CA ALA A 171 4.52 21.20 -11.92
C ALA A 171 4.38 21.03 -13.44
N ILE A 172 4.28 19.81 -13.97
CA ILE A 172 3.94 19.55 -15.39
C ILE A 172 2.62 20.24 -15.75
N GLN A 173 1.56 19.99 -14.98
CA GLN A 173 0.24 20.60 -15.22
C GLN A 173 0.25 22.13 -15.21
N SER A 174 1.20 22.77 -14.54
CA SER A 174 1.39 24.22 -14.53
C SER A 174 2.37 24.73 -15.60
N GLY A 175 3.00 23.83 -16.37
CA GLY A 175 4.02 24.16 -17.36
C GLY A 175 5.38 24.55 -16.75
N ASP A 176 5.61 24.25 -15.47
CA ASP A 176 6.88 24.51 -14.78
C ASP A 176 7.78 23.25 -14.82
N TYR A 177 8.35 22.98 -16.00
CA TYR A 177 9.14 21.77 -16.25
C TYR A 177 10.44 21.73 -15.43
N ASP A 178 11.09 22.89 -15.20
CA ASP A 178 12.29 22.97 -14.34
C ASP A 178 11.98 22.51 -12.91
N GLN A 179 10.81 22.85 -12.43
CA GLN A 179 10.38 22.43 -11.10
C GLN A 179 9.96 20.94 -11.07
N ALA A 180 9.34 20.46 -12.15
CA ALA A 180 8.98 19.05 -12.31
C ALA A 180 10.24 18.19 -12.28
N GLU A 181 11.25 18.52 -13.09
CA GLU A 181 12.55 17.86 -13.14
C GLU A 181 13.19 17.78 -11.75
N ASN A 182 13.24 18.91 -11.03
CA ASN A 182 13.81 18.94 -9.66
C ASN A 182 13.09 17.97 -8.70
N TYR A 183 11.76 17.83 -8.81
CA TYR A 183 11.01 16.90 -7.95
C TYR A 183 11.28 15.44 -8.32
N PHE A 184 11.30 15.09 -9.61
CA PHE A 184 11.60 13.73 -10.07
C PHE A 184 13.05 13.36 -9.75
N ASP A 185 14.01 14.24 -9.96
CA ASP A 185 15.40 14.10 -9.56
C ASP A 185 15.56 13.74 -8.06
N ARG A 186 14.82 14.45 -7.20
CA ARG A 186 14.83 14.16 -5.76
C ARG A 186 14.16 12.83 -5.44
N ALA A 187 13.15 12.43 -6.20
CA ALA A 187 12.51 11.13 -6.07
C ALA A 187 13.46 10.00 -6.48
N VAL A 188 14.15 10.10 -7.62
CA VAL A 188 15.17 9.14 -8.06
C VAL A 188 16.31 9.02 -7.05
N ARG A 189 16.81 10.13 -6.52
CA ARG A 189 17.85 10.11 -5.46
C ARG A 189 17.38 9.43 -4.18
N LYS A 190 16.09 9.45 -3.90
CA LYS A 190 15.52 8.84 -2.70
C LYS A 190 15.30 7.34 -2.87
N ASP A 191 14.81 6.94 -4.01
CA ASP A 191 14.56 5.55 -4.36
C ASP A 191 14.58 5.41 -5.90
N ARG A 192 15.71 4.96 -6.41
CA ARG A 192 15.91 4.79 -7.85
C ARG A 192 15.35 3.48 -8.40
N SER A 193 14.93 2.57 -7.52
CA SER A 193 14.38 1.29 -7.97
C SER A 193 12.92 1.39 -8.42
N ARG A 194 12.24 2.48 -8.06
CA ARG A 194 10.83 2.69 -8.36
C ARG A 194 10.63 3.39 -9.70
N PRO A 195 9.75 2.88 -10.57
CA PRO A 195 9.54 3.42 -11.91
C PRO A 195 8.83 4.78 -11.93
N ASP A 196 8.00 5.11 -10.92
CA ASP A 196 7.13 6.30 -10.93
C ASP A 196 7.87 7.62 -11.28
N ALA A 197 9.13 7.78 -10.85
CA ALA A 197 9.90 8.98 -11.14
C ALA A 197 10.33 9.06 -12.61
N TYR A 198 10.71 7.93 -13.18
CA TYR A 198 11.09 7.82 -14.60
C TYR A 198 9.87 7.99 -15.51
N THR A 199 8.73 7.40 -15.13
CA THR A 199 7.44 7.65 -15.81
C THR A 199 7.09 9.13 -15.78
N GLY A 200 7.27 9.80 -14.61
CA GLY A 200 7.04 11.24 -14.51
C GLY A 200 7.98 12.09 -15.39
N TYR A 201 9.24 11.69 -15.53
CA TYR A 201 10.18 12.32 -16.48
C TYR A 201 9.72 12.11 -17.92
N ALA A 202 9.36 10.88 -18.28
CA ALA A 202 8.91 10.59 -19.64
C ALA A 202 7.65 11.38 -19.99
N GLU A 203 6.65 11.45 -19.11
CA GLU A 203 5.47 12.29 -19.31
C GLU A 203 5.81 13.78 -19.46
N MET A 204 6.79 14.26 -18.69
CA MET A 204 7.26 15.64 -18.82
C MET A 204 7.87 15.92 -20.22
N TYR A 205 8.64 14.98 -20.77
CA TYR A 205 9.21 15.11 -22.10
C TYR A 205 8.15 14.92 -23.20
N ILE A 206 7.21 14.00 -23.04
CA ILE A 206 6.06 13.83 -23.94
C ILE A 206 5.23 15.12 -24.05
N ASP A 207 4.99 15.80 -22.92
CA ASP A 207 4.26 17.09 -22.90
C ASP A 207 5.03 18.24 -23.62
N GLN A 208 6.34 18.04 -23.86
CA GLN A 208 7.21 18.92 -24.64
C GLN A 208 7.43 18.44 -26.10
N ASP A 209 6.69 17.41 -26.56
CA ASP A 209 6.85 16.75 -27.86
C ASP A 209 8.27 16.14 -28.07
N ASP A 210 8.97 15.77 -26.99
CA ASP A 210 10.33 15.20 -27.02
C ASP A 210 10.30 13.71 -26.64
N LEU A 211 9.89 12.89 -27.58
CA LEU A 211 9.82 11.42 -27.38
C LEU A 211 11.20 10.76 -27.24
N GLU A 212 12.25 11.35 -27.85
CA GLU A 212 13.61 10.81 -27.76
C GLU A 212 14.15 10.92 -26.34
N SER A 213 14.01 12.09 -25.71
CA SER A 213 14.40 12.27 -24.31
C SER A 213 13.54 11.44 -23.35
N ALA A 214 12.25 11.26 -23.66
CA ALA A 214 11.37 10.40 -22.87
C ALA A 214 11.82 8.93 -22.86
N GLU A 215 12.24 8.42 -24.02
CA GLU A 215 12.80 7.08 -24.20
C GLU A 215 14.14 6.93 -23.46
N ASP A 216 15.06 7.89 -23.61
CA ASP A 216 16.40 7.86 -23.01
C ASP A 216 16.35 7.76 -21.49
N VAL A 217 15.33 8.32 -20.85
CA VAL A 217 15.07 8.20 -19.40
C VAL A 217 14.97 6.73 -18.99
N PHE A 218 14.19 5.91 -19.71
CA PHE A 218 14.01 4.51 -19.40
C PHE A 218 15.26 3.69 -19.75
N LEU A 219 15.85 3.93 -20.92
CA LEU A 219 17.05 3.20 -21.37
C LEU A 219 18.22 3.42 -20.38
N THR A 220 18.48 4.66 -19.98
CA THR A 220 19.51 4.97 -18.97
C THR A 220 19.19 4.33 -17.61
N ALA A 221 17.93 4.32 -17.20
CA ALA A 221 17.53 3.68 -15.94
C ALA A 221 17.74 2.15 -15.97
N ILE A 222 17.40 1.51 -17.08
CA ILE A 222 17.57 0.05 -17.31
C ILE A 222 19.05 -0.29 -17.38
N GLU A 223 19.88 0.46 -18.10
CA GLU A 223 21.34 0.25 -18.17
C GLU A 223 21.96 0.25 -16.78
N THR A 224 21.53 1.14 -15.89
CA THR A 224 22.03 1.20 -14.50
C THR A 224 21.44 0.12 -13.59
N GLN A 225 20.30 -0.46 -13.93
CA GLN A 225 19.54 -1.44 -13.14
C GLN A 225 18.96 -2.56 -14.02
N PRO A 226 19.79 -3.36 -14.70
CA PRO A 226 19.34 -4.31 -15.72
C PRO A 226 18.49 -5.48 -15.19
N THR A 227 18.42 -5.65 -13.86
CA THR A 227 17.62 -6.71 -13.21
C THR A 227 16.31 -6.19 -12.61
N ASN A 228 15.98 -4.91 -12.85
CA ASN A 228 14.79 -4.28 -12.28
C ASN A 228 13.58 -4.42 -13.21
N ALA A 229 12.81 -5.50 -13.04
CA ALA A 229 11.64 -5.79 -13.85
C ALA A 229 10.63 -4.64 -13.96
N GLN A 230 10.44 -3.86 -12.88
CA GLN A 230 9.50 -2.74 -12.88
C GLN A 230 9.89 -1.61 -13.85
N LEU A 231 11.19 -1.43 -14.12
CA LEU A 231 11.65 -0.46 -15.11
C LEU A 231 11.35 -0.95 -16.53
N TYR A 232 11.53 -2.25 -16.82
CA TYR A 232 11.15 -2.82 -18.11
C TYR A 232 9.63 -2.74 -18.34
N GLU A 233 8.82 -3.09 -17.34
CA GLU A 233 7.37 -2.95 -17.40
C GLU A 233 6.95 -1.50 -17.70
N ALA A 234 7.59 -0.52 -17.06
CA ALA A 234 7.30 0.90 -17.27
C ALA A 234 7.76 1.38 -18.67
N ALA A 235 8.91 0.91 -19.16
CA ALA A 235 9.39 1.21 -20.51
C ALA A 235 8.49 0.59 -21.59
N ILE A 236 8.04 -0.64 -21.39
CA ILE A 236 7.08 -1.32 -22.28
C ILE A 236 5.77 -0.53 -22.30
N ALA A 237 5.23 -0.15 -21.14
CA ALA A 237 4.02 0.67 -21.07
C ALA A 237 4.19 2.00 -21.85
N PHE A 238 5.34 2.68 -21.69
CA PHE A 238 5.66 3.87 -22.45
C PHE A 238 5.65 3.64 -23.96
N TYR A 239 6.27 2.56 -24.47
CA TYR A 239 6.27 2.25 -25.90
C TYR A 239 4.86 1.93 -26.43
N MET A 240 4.05 1.22 -25.63
CA MET A 240 2.67 0.93 -26.00
C MET A 240 1.80 2.19 -26.03
N ASP A 241 1.95 3.08 -25.05
CA ASP A 241 1.18 4.33 -24.95
C ASP A 241 1.58 5.35 -26.03
N THR A 242 2.83 5.27 -26.53
CA THR A 242 3.35 6.13 -27.61
C THR A 242 3.24 5.50 -28.99
N GLU A 243 2.52 4.38 -29.14
CA GLU A 243 2.32 3.67 -30.41
C GLU A 243 3.64 3.20 -31.08
N GLN A 244 4.62 2.75 -30.29
CA GLN A 244 5.93 2.25 -30.73
C GLN A 244 6.19 0.80 -30.27
N PRO A 245 5.25 -0.16 -30.49
CA PRO A 245 5.38 -1.53 -30.00
C PRO A 245 6.59 -2.29 -30.59
N GLU A 246 7.11 -1.86 -31.72
CA GLU A 246 8.30 -2.45 -32.37
C GLU A 246 9.57 -2.27 -31.54
N LYS A 247 9.63 -1.25 -30.69
CA LYS A 247 10.79 -1.01 -29.79
C LYS A 247 10.83 -1.97 -28.59
N VAL A 248 9.69 -2.58 -28.24
CA VAL A 248 9.62 -3.52 -27.13
C VAL A 248 10.51 -4.74 -27.36
N SER A 249 10.46 -5.32 -28.58
CA SER A 249 11.28 -6.48 -28.89
C SER A 249 12.78 -6.16 -28.88
N ALA A 250 13.18 -4.99 -29.38
CA ALA A 250 14.56 -4.52 -29.31
C ALA A 250 15.02 -4.29 -27.85
N LEU A 251 14.17 -3.73 -26.99
CA LEU A 251 14.46 -3.57 -25.56
C LEU A 251 14.69 -4.90 -24.85
N LEU A 252 13.92 -5.93 -25.20
CA LEU A 252 13.98 -7.25 -24.55
C LEU A 252 15.04 -8.17 -25.13
N GLU A 253 15.57 -7.92 -26.36
CA GLU A 253 16.61 -8.72 -26.99
C GLU A 253 17.90 -8.76 -26.17
N ASP A 254 18.28 -7.62 -25.58
CA ASP A 254 19.50 -7.49 -24.76
C ASP A 254 19.27 -7.87 -23.28
N CYS A 255 18.07 -8.30 -22.90
CA CYS A 255 17.75 -8.64 -21.52
C CYS A 255 18.14 -10.09 -21.21
N GLU A 256 19.13 -10.29 -20.33
CA GLU A 256 19.61 -11.61 -19.90
C GLU A 256 18.99 -12.10 -18.58
N ASP A 257 18.25 -11.24 -17.84
CA ASP A 257 17.72 -11.60 -16.51
C ASP A 257 16.41 -12.38 -16.63
N GLU A 258 16.43 -13.65 -16.20
CA GLU A 258 15.28 -14.56 -16.27
C GLU A 258 14.06 -14.06 -15.48
N ASN A 259 14.26 -13.31 -14.38
CA ASN A 259 13.13 -12.78 -13.58
C ASN A 259 12.46 -11.64 -14.34
N VAL A 260 13.24 -10.77 -14.99
CA VAL A 260 12.71 -9.72 -15.86
C VAL A 260 11.92 -10.37 -17.00
N LEU A 261 12.53 -11.27 -17.77
CA LEU A 261 11.88 -11.95 -18.90
C LEU A 261 10.61 -12.69 -18.47
N SER A 262 10.62 -13.31 -17.30
CA SER A 262 9.43 -13.96 -16.75
C SER A 262 8.31 -12.97 -16.44
N SER A 263 8.63 -11.78 -15.90
CA SER A 263 7.63 -10.76 -15.55
C SER A 263 6.97 -10.12 -16.75
N VAL A 264 7.72 -9.99 -17.87
CA VAL A 264 7.24 -9.38 -19.12
C VAL A 264 6.97 -10.40 -20.24
N SER A 265 6.79 -11.67 -19.87
CA SER A 265 6.67 -12.78 -20.82
C SER A 265 5.55 -12.63 -21.85
N GLU A 266 4.48 -11.92 -21.52
CA GLU A 266 3.38 -11.63 -22.45
C GLU A 266 3.75 -10.68 -23.60
N TYR A 267 4.81 -9.88 -23.41
CA TYR A 267 5.31 -8.93 -24.41
C TYR A 267 6.42 -9.51 -25.27
N ILE A 268 6.92 -10.71 -24.96
CA ILE A 268 7.98 -11.36 -25.75
C ILE A 268 7.39 -11.85 -27.07
N SER A 269 8.05 -11.47 -28.18
CA SER A 269 7.72 -11.94 -29.50
C SER A 269 9.01 -12.51 -30.17
N SER A 270 9.05 -13.82 -30.39
CA SER A 270 10.23 -14.48 -31.00
C SER A 270 10.27 -14.28 -32.49
N ALA A 271 11.48 -14.00 -33.02
CA ALA A 271 11.70 -13.89 -34.45
C ALA A 271 11.29 -15.17 -35.20
N PRO A 272 10.65 -15.05 -36.36
CA PRO A 272 10.25 -16.21 -37.16
C PRO A 272 11.46 -17.01 -37.65
N VAL A 273 11.26 -18.31 -37.75
CA VAL A 273 12.25 -19.27 -38.29
C VAL A 273 11.74 -19.80 -39.62
N PHE A 274 12.65 -19.89 -40.58
CA PHE A 274 12.38 -20.38 -41.94
C PHE A 274 12.81 -21.83 -42.11
N SER A 275 12.02 -22.62 -42.84
CA SER A 275 12.38 -23.99 -43.24
C SER A 275 11.96 -24.23 -44.70
N PRO A 276 12.85 -24.69 -45.57
CA PRO A 276 14.26 -24.98 -45.31
C PRO A 276 15.09 -23.73 -45.03
N GLU A 277 16.32 -23.91 -44.52
CA GLU A 277 17.25 -22.80 -44.25
C GLU A 277 17.60 -22.02 -45.55
N ALA A 278 18.07 -20.78 -45.37
CA ALA A 278 18.56 -19.97 -46.48
C ALA A 278 19.67 -20.69 -47.29
N GLY A 279 19.63 -20.57 -48.59
CA GLY A 279 20.62 -21.25 -49.42
C GLY A 279 20.31 -21.31 -50.91
N THR A 280 21.16 -22.04 -51.69
CA THR A 280 20.96 -22.28 -53.12
C THR A 280 20.36 -23.66 -53.34
N TYR A 281 19.27 -23.72 -54.10
CA TYR A 281 18.52 -24.93 -54.37
C TYR A 281 18.39 -25.17 -55.89
N ASN A 282 18.41 -26.42 -56.30
CA ASN A 282 18.30 -26.81 -57.69
C ASN A 282 16.90 -27.34 -58.06
N GLU A 283 15.95 -27.17 -57.16
CA GLU A 283 14.55 -27.55 -57.30
C GLU A 283 13.65 -26.56 -56.66
N VAL A 284 12.38 -26.62 -56.97
CA VAL A 284 11.33 -25.78 -56.34
C VAL A 284 11.35 -25.96 -54.82
N GLN A 285 11.25 -24.87 -54.08
CA GLN A 285 11.21 -24.88 -52.63
C GLN A 285 9.84 -24.37 -52.11
N GLU A 286 9.39 -25.02 -51.05
CA GLU A 286 8.26 -24.56 -50.23
C GLU A 286 8.82 -24.07 -48.89
N VAL A 287 8.79 -22.75 -48.69
CA VAL A 287 9.33 -22.13 -47.46
C VAL A 287 8.23 -22.01 -46.44
N THR A 288 8.37 -22.71 -45.33
CA THR A 288 7.51 -22.56 -44.15
C THR A 288 8.11 -21.57 -43.17
N ILE A 289 7.25 -20.75 -42.54
CA ILE A 289 7.64 -19.78 -41.53
C ILE A 289 6.91 -20.13 -40.22
N THR A 290 7.66 -20.23 -39.13
CA THR A 290 7.11 -20.55 -37.79
C THR A 290 7.65 -19.59 -36.75
N SER A 291 6.90 -19.38 -35.67
CA SER A 291 7.32 -18.60 -34.48
C SER A 291 6.99 -19.39 -33.21
N ASP A 292 7.94 -19.44 -32.28
CA ASP A 292 7.79 -20.15 -31.01
C ASP A 292 6.79 -19.49 -30.04
N THR A 293 6.63 -18.17 -30.14
CA THR A 293 5.68 -17.42 -29.31
C THR A 293 4.26 -17.42 -29.87
N GLY A 294 4.09 -18.03 -31.09
CA GLY A 294 2.80 -17.99 -31.78
C GLY A 294 2.45 -16.62 -32.33
N GLY A 295 1.15 -16.41 -32.59
CA GLY A 295 0.63 -15.15 -33.14
C GLY A 295 0.58 -15.14 -34.67
N ASP A 296 0.32 -13.98 -35.26
CA ASP A 296 0.23 -13.79 -36.69
C ASP A 296 1.62 -13.48 -37.27
N ILE A 297 1.97 -14.16 -38.40
CA ILE A 297 3.23 -13.91 -39.10
C ILE A 297 2.94 -13.07 -40.36
N TYR A 298 3.74 -12.03 -40.58
CA TYR A 298 3.72 -11.20 -41.76
C TYR A 298 5.07 -11.26 -42.48
N TYR A 299 5.07 -11.28 -43.80
CA TYR A 299 6.27 -11.39 -44.58
C TYR A 299 6.27 -10.52 -45.84
N THR A 300 7.44 -10.26 -46.38
CA THR A 300 7.70 -9.63 -47.70
C THR A 300 8.66 -10.49 -48.48
N THR A 301 8.69 -10.36 -49.84
CA THR A 301 9.61 -11.04 -50.75
C THR A 301 10.38 -10.06 -51.62
N ASP A 302 10.28 -8.78 -51.37
CA ASP A 302 10.92 -7.69 -52.12
C ASP A 302 12.08 -7.04 -51.39
N GLY A 303 12.45 -7.56 -50.20
CA GLY A 303 13.51 -7.05 -49.36
C GLY A 303 13.12 -5.88 -48.45
N SER A 304 11.86 -5.44 -48.48
CA SER A 304 11.34 -4.45 -47.51
C SER A 304 11.05 -5.10 -46.17
N ASP A 305 11.15 -4.32 -45.08
CA ASP A 305 10.76 -4.78 -43.74
C ASP A 305 9.24 -4.93 -43.65
N PRO A 306 8.74 -6.11 -43.30
CA PRO A 306 7.30 -6.28 -43.09
C PRO A 306 6.80 -5.63 -41.84
N THR A 307 5.56 -5.09 -41.91
CA THR A 307 4.75 -4.72 -40.75
C THR A 307 3.41 -5.44 -40.81
N ALA A 308 2.60 -5.39 -39.76
CA ALA A 308 1.24 -5.93 -39.79
C ALA A 308 0.36 -5.25 -40.87
N GLU A 309 0.70 -4.02 -41.31
CA GLU A 309 -0.03 -3.26 -42.32
C GLU A 309 0.48 -3.47 -43.73
N THR A 310 1.82 -3.59 -43.89
CA THR A 310 2.50 -3.65 -45.23
C THR A 310 2.87 -5.04 -45.64
N GLY A 311 3.07 -5.95 -44.67
CA GLY A 311 3.43 -7.34 -44.92
C GLY A 311 2.24 -8.18 -45.37
N THR A 312 2.52 -9.24 -46.12
CA THR A 312 1.53 -10.27 -46.43
C THR A 312 1.37 -11.20 -45.23
N LYS A 313 0.14 -11.44 -44.79
CA LYS A 313 -0.12 -12.39 -43.69
C LYS A 313 0.24 -13.80 -44.19
N TYR A 314 1.05 -14.53 -43.40
CA TYR A 314 1.45 -15.89 -43.71
C TYR A 314 0.32 -16.86 -43.33
N GLU A 315 -0.25 -17.53 -44.34
CA GLU A 315 -1.33 -18.54 -44.17
C GLU A 315 -0.93 -19.91 -44.71
N GLU A 316 -0.05 -19.93 -45.74
CA GLU A 316 0.41 -21.15 -46.41
C GLU A 316 1.90 -21.05 -46.79
N PRO A 317 2.61 -22.17 -47.04
CA PRO A 317 4.01 -22.15 -47.42
C PRO A 317 4.27 -21.33 -48.70
N ILE A 318 5.35 -20.55 -48.69
CA ILE A 318 5.76 -19.71 -49.83
C ILE A 318 6.45 -20.58 -50.88
N LEU A 319 5.85 -20.64 -52.07
CA LEU A 319 6.36 -21.43 -53.15
C LEU A 319 7.35 -20.64 -54.02
N LEU A 320 8.64 -21.05 -53.99
CA LEU A 320 9.72 -20.51 -54.83
C LEU A 320 9.93 -21.41 -56.05
N GLN A 321 9.29 -21.05 -57.17
CA GLN A 321 9.28 -21.88 -58.40
C GLN A 321 9.99 -21.25 -59.59
N THR A 322 10.48 -20.02 -59.47
CA THR A 322 11.21 -19.29 -60.52
C THR A 322 12.69 -19.22 -60.23
N GLU A 323 13.54 -19.37 -61.28
CA GLU A 323 14.98 -19.12 -61.10
C GLU A 323 15.26 -17.69 -60.72
N GLY A 324 16.22 -17.53 -59.79
CA GLY A 324 16.66 -16.22 -59.31
C GLY A 324 16.85 -16.19 -57.81
N ASP A 325 17.16 -15.01 -57.30
CA ASP A 325 17.34 -14.71 -55.88
C ASP A 325 16.03 -14.15 -55.32
N THR A 326 15.62 -14.67 -54.16
CA THR A 326 14.46 -14.17 -53.39
C THR A 326 14.88 -13.97 -51.94
N GLU A 327 14.75 -12.76 -51.43
CA GLU A 327 14.91 -12.47 -50.01
C GLU A 327 13.53 -12.42 -49.36
N ILE A 328 13.29 -13.32 -48.40
CA ILE A 328 12.09 -13.33 -47.59
C ILE A 328 12.42 -12.67 -46.24
N ARG A 329 11.66 -11.64 -45.85
CA ARG A 329 11.71 -11.02 -44.54
C ARG A 329 10.41 -11.27 -43.82
N ALA A 330 10.47 -11.56 -42.54
CA ALA A 330 9.27 -11.85 -41.75
C ALA A 330 9.35 -11.33 -40.30
N ILE A 331 8.18 -11.01 -39.77
CA ILE A 331 7.96 -10.74 -38.35
C ILE A 331 6.83 -11.62 -37.84
N ALA A 332 6.87 -11.94 -36.55
CA ALA A 332 5.73 -12.49 -35.81
C ALA A 332 5.15 -11.41 -34.94
N VAL A 333 3.83 -11.31 -34.84
CA VAL A 333 3.11 -10.38 -33.97
C VAL A 333 2.39 -11.20 -32.92
N ASN A 334 2.79 -11.04 -31.64
CA ASN A 334 2.20 -11.82 -30.55
C ASN A 334 0.79 -11.36 -30.18
N ALA A 335 0.15 -12.01 -29.21
CA ALA A 335 -1.21 -11.70 -28.78
C ALA A 335 -1.35 -10.29 -28.13
N ALA A 336 -0.26 -9.71 -27.63
CA ALA A 336 -0.22 -8.34 -27.10
C ALA A 336 -0.04 -7.27 -28.19
N GLY A 337 0.11 -7.68 -29.46
CA GLY A 337 0.34 -6.77 -30.58
C GLY A 337 1.80 -6.35 -30.76
N ILE A 338 2.74 -7.02 -30.08
CA ILE A 338 4.17 -6.73 -30.16
C ILE A 338 4.77 -7.48 -31.36
N PRO A 339 5.35 -6.80 -32.37
CA PRO A 339 6.07 -7.42 -33.43
C PRO A 339 7.45 -7.90 -32.95
N SER A 340 7.91 -9.04 -33.47
CA SER A 340 9.28 -9.51 -33.26
C SER A 340 10.29 -8.62 -34.01
N ILE A 341 11.57 -8.81 -33.73
CA ILE A 341 12.61 -8.37 -34.65
C ILE A 341 12.44 -9.06 -36.02
N VAL A 342 12.87 -8.36 -37.08
CA VAL A 342 12.78 -8.87 -38.44
C VAL A 342 13.77 -10.02 -38.63
N SER A 343 13.26 -11.17 -39.06
CA SER A 343 14.06 -12.30 -39.52
C SER A 343 14.13 -12.29 -41.02
N SER A 344 15.29 -12.60 -41.61
CA SER A 344 15.49 -12.66 -43.07
C SER A 344 16.13 -13.94 -43.51
N ALA A 345 15.72 -14.42 -44.70
CA ALA A 345 16.30 -15.59 -45.34
C ALA A 345 16.41 -15.38 -46.88
N SER A 346 17.57 -15.63 -47.43
CA SER A 346 17.84 -15.50 -48.87
C SER A 346 17.89 -16.87 -49.52
N TYR A 347 17.08 -17.03 -50.56
CA TYR A 347 16.99 -18.25 -51.36
C TYR A 347 17.39 -17.99 -52.80
N LYS A 348 18.22 -18.85 -53.35
CA LYS A 348 18.59 -18.85 -54.77
C LYS A 348 18.11 -20.13 -55.44
N ILE A 349 17.27 -20.01 -56.45
CA ILE A 349 16.80 -21.15 -57.21
C ILE A 349 17.58 -21.21 -58.55
N GLU A 350 18.29 -22.31 -58.78
CA GLU A 350 19.07 -22.59 -60.03
C GLU A 350 18.70 -23.96 -60.56
N PHE A 351 17.85 -24.03 -61.56
CA PHE A 351 17.52 -25.34 -62.13
C PHE A 351 18.66 -25.93 -62.94
N PRO A 352 18.88 -27.23 -62.86
CA PRO A 352 19.96 -27.89 -63.65
C PRO A 352 19.66 -27.78 -65.10
N ILE A 353 20.70 -27.41 -65.92
CA ILE A 353 20.58 -27.42 -67.34
C ILE A 353 20.47 -28.89 -67.82
N VAL A 354 19.32 -29.27 -68.34
CA VAL A 354 19.10 -30.57 -68.93
C VAL A 354 19.69 -30.53 -70.34
N ASN A 355 20.84 -31.15 -70.54
CA ASN A 355 21.41 -31.32 -71.88
C ASN A 355 20.46 -32.18 -72.78
N ALA A 356 20.19 -31.69 -73.98
CA ALA A 356 19.39 -32.46 -74.95
C ALA A 356 20.00 -33.85 -75.18
N PRO A 357 19.19 -34.91 -75.17
CA PRO A 357 19.72 -36.25 -75.42
C PRO A 357 20.45 -36.31 -76.76
N ALA A 358 21.71 -36.76 -76.76
CA ALA A 358 22.50 -37.02 -78.02
C ALA A 358 21.85 -38.16 -78.78
N VAL A 359 21.16 -37.81 -79.84
CA VAL A 359 20.64 -38.86 -80.80
C VAL A 359 21.81 -39.30 -81.70
N THR A 360 22.36 -40.43 -81.41
CA THR A 360 23.27 -41.09 -82.37
C THR A 360 22.41 -41.74 -83.47
N PRO A 361 22.57 -41.30 -84.74
CA PRO A 361 21.83 -41.92 -85.78
C PRO A 361 22.33 -43.41 -85.92
N SER A 362 21.40 -44.34 -85.82
CA SER A 362 21.63 -45.73 -86.10
C SER A 362 21.91 -45.87 -87.63
N THR A 363 23.18 -46.05 -88.00
CA THR A 363 23.53 -46.47 -89.36
C THR A 363 23.05 -47.88 -89.50
N GLY A 364 21.83 -48.04 -90.05
CA GLY A 364 21.40 -49.37 -90.57
C GLY A 364 22.22 -49.81 -91.75
N GLN A 365 22.75 -51.03 -91.65
CA GLN A 365 23.11 -51.84 -92.80
C GLN A 365 21.91 -52.61 -93.23
#